data_26d0db4811dbe6a74bf58e2451db52a7
#
_entry.id   26d0db4811dbe6a74bf58e2451db52a7
#
_cell.length_a   1.000
_cell.length_b   1.000
_cell.length_c   1.000
_cell.angle_alpha   90.00
_cell.angle_beta   90.00
_cell.angle_gamma   90.00
#
_symmetry.space_group_name_H-M   'P 1'
#
loop_
_entity.id
_entity.type
_entity.pdbx_description
1 polymer ?
#
loop_
_entity_poly.entity_id
_entity_poly.type
_entity_poly.pdbx_seq_one_letter_code
_entity_poly.pdbx_strand_id
1 'polypeptide(L)'
;MMNMMSASGQLASGSDFSANESEGYAKIGDVAKQFGVTLRTLRFYEDRGLITPQRDGNSRLYSRRDLARLRLILLGRKVGFTLREVKQMMDLYDPASGNARQLRMVIEKSERQLSRLQKQREELDSAIDALKGLVEGARGQLGNLKAA
;
A
#
# COMPACT_ATOMS: atom_id res chain seq x y z
N MET A 1 11.24 9.80 1.24
CA MET A 1 11.84 8.95 2.27
C MET A 1 11.28 9.17 3.68
N MET A 2 10.81 10.35 4.01
CA MET A 2 10.31 10.67 5.36
C MET A 2 8.91 10.11 5.69
N ASN A 3 8.12 9.69 4.71
CA ASN A 3 6.76 9.19 4.93
C ASN A 3 6.66 7.72 5.37
N MET A 4 7.73 6.95 5.28
CA MET A 4 7.71 5.55 5.73
C MET A 4 7.76 5.42 7.26
N MET A 5 8.40 6.35 7.97
CA MET A 5 8.40 6.37 9.44
C MET A 5 7.04 6.71 10.04
N SER A 6 6.25 7.53 9.35
CA SER A 6 4.86 7.83 9.77
C SER A 6 3.91 6.66 9.55
N ALA A 7 4.18 5.83 8.56
CA ALA A 7 3.38 4.64 8.27
C ALA A 7 3.61 3.51 9.30
N SER A 8 4.84 3.35 9.78
CA SER A 8 5.15 2.38 10.84
C SER A 8 4.46 2.72 12.16
N GLY A 9 4.34 4.01 12.46
CA GLY A 9 3.60 4.47 13.64
C GLY A 9 2.10 4.17 13.56
N GLN A 10 1.52 4.17 12.36
CA GLN A 10 0.10 3.85 12.16
C GLN A 10 -0.20 2.36 12.27
N LEU A 11 0.73 1.50 11.88
CA LEU A 11 0.58 0.05 12.05
C LEU A 11 0.71 -0.39 13.51
N ALA A 12 1.47 0.35 14.31
CA ALA A 12 1.76 0.04 15.70
C ALA A 12 0.73 0.60 16.69
N SER A 13 -0.12 1.56 16.29
CA SER A 13 -1.13 2.12 17.17
C SER A 13 -2.38 1.24 17.16
N GLY A 14 -2.48 0.37 18.15
CA GLY A 14 -3.66 -0.46 18.39
C GLY A 14 -4.96 0.34 18.59
N SER A 15 -4.87 1.67 18.68
CA SER A 15 -6.02 2.57 18.78
C SER A 15 -6.82 2.68 17.48
N ASP A 16 -6.21 2.42 16.31
CA ASP A 16 -6.92 2.53 15.03
C ASP A 16 -7.90 1.39 14.79
N PHE A 17 -7.73 0.26 15.48
CA PHE A 17 -8.61 -0.90 15.36
C PHE A 17 -9.68 -1.00 16.44
N SER A 18 -9.51 -0.28 17.55
CA SER A 18 -10.44 -0.31 18.70
C SER A 18 -11.38 0.87 18.75
N ALA A 19 -11.43 1.70 17.70
CA ALA A 19 -12.28 2.86 17.68
C ALA A 19 -13.75 2.49 17.75
N ASN A 20 -14.42 3.06 18.73
CA ASN A 20 -15.83 2.97 19.05
C ASN A 20 -16.73 2.79 17.81
N GLU A 21 -17.45 1.68 17.76
CA GLU A 21 -18.40 1.37 16.68
C GLU A 21 -19.57 2.34 16.57
N SER A 22 -19.68 3.32 17.49
CA SER A 22 -20.86 4.17 17.65
C SER A 22 -20.82 5.51 16.91
N GLU A 23 -19.71 5.91 16.29
CA GLU A 23 -19.60 7.20 15.61
C GLU A 23 -19.22 7.08 14.13
N GLY A 24 -20.23 7.24 13.29
CA GLY A 24 -20.04 7.66 11.92
C GLY A 24 -19.71 6.57 10.91
N TYR A 25 -20.74 5.95 10.35
CA TYR A 25 -20.62 5.17 9.12
C TYR A 25 -20.49 6.10 7.92
N ALA A 26 -19.53 5.80 7.03
CA ALA A 26 -19.37 6.50 5.77
C ALA A 26 -19.99 5.71 4.61
N LYS A 27 -20.62 6.41 3.68
CA LYS A 27 -21.18 5.80 2.47
C LYS A 27 -20.09 5.49 1.45
N ILE A 28 -20.31 4.45 0.64
CA ILE A 28 -19.32 3.97 -0.35
C ILE A 28 -18.85 5.09 -1.30
N GLY A 29 -19.73 5.99 -1.74
CA GLY A 29 -19.35 7.10 -2.61
C GLY A 29 -18.39 8.09 -1.97
N ASP A 30 -18.61 8.40 -0.69
CA ASP A 30 -17.76 9.30 0.07
C ASP A 30 -16.38 8.65 0.37
N VAL A 31 -16.40 7.36 0.69
CA VAL A 31 -15.16 6.58 0.90
C VAL A 31 -14.32 6.52 -0.37
N ALA A 32 -14.97 6.25 -1.52
CA ALA A 32 -14.28 6.22 -2.81
C ALA A 32 -13.60 7.57 -3.13
N LYS A 33 -14.28 8.68 -2.87
CA LYS A 33 -13.70 10.03 -3.05
C LYS A 33 -12.57 10.30 -2.08
N GLN A 34 -12.76 9.98 -0.80
CA GLN A 34 -11.77 10.24 0.26
C GLN A 34 -10.45 9.49 -0.01
N PHE A 35 -10.53 8.26 -0.48
CA PHE A 35 -9.36 7.40 -0.71
C PHE A 35 -8.86 7.39 -2.16
N GLY A 36 -9.55 8.07 -3.07
CA GLY A 36 -9.14 8.12 -4.47
C GLY A 36 -9.24 6.77 -5.18
N VAL A 37 -10.20 5.96 -4.81
CA VAL A 37 -10.45 4.64 -5.39
C VAL A 37 -11.83 4.58 -6.05
N THR A 38 -12.05 3.60 -6.93
CA THR A 38 -13.33 3.40 -7.58
C THR A 38 -14.28 2.58 -6.70
N LEU A 39 -15.57 2.71 -6.94
CA LEU A 39 -16.59 1.85 -6.31
C LEU A 39 -16.33 0.37 -6.59
N ARG A 40 -15.88 0.06 -7.80
CA ARG A 40 -15.52 -1.29 -8.22
C ARG A 40 -14.37 -1.85 -7.39
N THR A 41 -13.36 -1.06 -7.11
CA THR A 41 -12.23 -1.44 -6.26
C THR A 41 -12.68 -1.76 -4.84
N LEU A 42 -13.54 -0.93 -4.27
CA LEU A 42 -14.07 -1.16 -2.92
C LEU A 42 -14.91 -2.45 -2.85
N ARG A 43 -15.76 -2.69 -3.85
CA ARG A 43 -16.53 -3.94 -3.95
C ARG A 43 -15.64 -5.16 -4.10
N PHE A 44 -14.56 -5.03 -4.86
CA PHE A 44 -13.56 -6.09 -5.01
C PHE A 44 -12.90 -6.43 -3.67
N TYR A 45 -12.53 -5.45 -2.87
CA TYR A 45 -11.96 -5.68 -1.54
C TYR A 45 -12.97 -6.33 -0.59
N GLU A 46 -14.23 -5.95 -0.65
CA GLU A 46 -15.31 -6.61 0.08
C GLU A 46 -15.44 -8.08 -0.32
N ASP A 47 -15.47 -8.37 -1.62
CA ASP A 47 -15.58 -9.74 -2.15
C ASP A 47 -14.40 -10.63 -1.74
N ARG A 48 -13.23 -10.03 -1.54
CA ARG A 48 -12.03 -10.73 -1.06
C ARG A 48 -11.94 -10.85 0.47
N GLY A 49 -12.94 -10.35 1.19
CA GLY A 49 -12.97 -10.42 2.65
C GLY A 49 -11.96 -9.49 3.34
N LEU A 50 -11.50 -8.45 2.65
CA LEU A 50 -10.55 -7.47 3.21
C LEU A 50 -11.25 -6.44 4.07
N ILE A 51 -12.46 -6.04 3.67
CA ILE A 51 -13.35 -5.13 4.38
C ILE A 51 -14.74 -5.74 4.43
N THR A 52 -15.51 -5.40 5.45
CA THR A 52 -16.86 -5.94 5.66
C THR A 52 -17.84 -4.81 5.99
N PRO A 53 -18.18 -3.96 5.01
CA PRO A 53 -19.12 -2.88 5.23
C PRO A 53 -20.51 -3.43 5.59
N GLN A 54 -21.19 -2.69 6.47
CA GLN A 54 -22.57 -3.01 6.83
C GLN A 54 -23.50 -2.66 5.70
N ARG A 55 -24.46 -3.53 5.41
CA ARG A 55 -25.50 -3.28 4.43
C ARG A 55 -26.72 -2.62 5.06
N ASP A 56 -27.17 -1.51 4.45
CA ASP A 56 -28.42 -0.83 4.76
C ASP A 56 -29.24 -0.73 3.47
N GLY A 57 -30.10 -1.72 3.24
CA GLY A 57 -30.76 -1.89 1.95
C GLY A 57 -29.75 -2.12 0.82
N ASN A 58 -29.75 -1.26 -0.20
CA ASN A 58 -28.80 -1.30 -1.31
C ASN A 58 -27.50 -0.50 -1.02
N SER A 59 -27.44 0.16 0.12
CA SER A 59 -26.30 1.00 0.52
C SER A 59 -25.28 0.19 1.31
N ARG A 60 -24.02 0.56 1.17
CA ARG A 60 -22.90 0.06 1.97
C ARG A 60 -22.43 1.15 2.90
N LEU A 61 -22.29 0.80 4.19
CA LEU A 61 -21.84 1.69 5.24
C LEU A 61 -20.51 1.19 5.79
N TYR A 62 -19.48 2.01 5.70
CA TYR A 62 -18.12 1.70 6.15
C TYR A 62 -17.92 2.22 7.56
N SER A 63 -17.54 1.29 8.48
CA SER A 63 -17.17 1.63 9.84
C SER A 63 -15.76 2.24 9.91
N ARG A 64 -15.40 2.82 11.05
CA ARG A 64 -14.02 3.27 11.30
C ARG A 64 -13.01 2.15 11.13
N ARG A 65 -13.38 0.93 11.55
CA ARG A 65 -12.55 -0.26 11.35
C ARG A 65 -12.33 -0.55 9.86
N ASP A 66 -13.37 -0.49 9.06
CA ASP A 66 -13.25 -0.66 7.61
C ASP A 66 -12.34 0.40 6.98
N LEU A 67 -12.46 1.65 7.42
CA LEU A 67 -11.60 2.73 6.93
C LEU A 67 -10.14 2.54 7.34
N ALA A 68 -9.88 2.10 8.57
CA ALA A 68 -8.53 1.76 9.03
C ALA A 68 -7.94 0.60 8.22
N ARG A 69 -8.71 -0.45 7.99
CA ARG A 69 -8.32 -1.57 7.14
C ARG A 69 -8.05 -1.12 5.70
N LEU A 70 -8.89 -0.24 5.16
CA LEU A 70 -8.70 0.29 3.81
C LEU A 70 -7.39 1.07 3.68
N ARG A 71 -7.02 1.88 4.68
CA ARG A 71 -5.72 2.57 4.72
C ARG A 71 -4.56 1.58 4.65
N LEU A 72 -4.64 0.49 5.41
CA LEU A 72 -3.61 -0.56 5.40
C LEU A 72 -3.53 -1.29 4.06
N ILE A 73 -4.69 -1.57 3.44
CA ILE A 73 -4.75 -2.19 2.11
C ILE A 73 -4.05 -1.29 1.08
N LEU A 74 -4.38 -0.02 1.06
CA LEU A 74 -3.81 0.92 0.11
C LEU A 74 -2.31 1.15 0.34
N LEU A 75 -1.88 1.22 1.59
CA LEU A 75 -0.47 1.28 1.94
C LEU A 75 0.27 0.03 1.47
N GLY A 76 -0.27 -1.15 1.77
CA GLY A 76 0.30 -2.43 1.33
C GLY A 76 0.44 -2.51 -0.18
N ARG A 77 -0.58 -2.09 -0.91
CA ARG A 77 -0.54 -2.02 -2.39
C ARG A 77 0.52 -1.04 -2.89
N LYS A 78 0.64 0.11 -2.26
CA LYS A 78 1.64 1.12 -2.62
C LYS A 78 3.06 0.59 -2.52
N VAL A 79 3.36 -0.20 -1.51
CA VAL A 79 4.71 -0.77 -1.31
C VAL A 79 4.91 -2.12 -2.00
N GLY A 80 3.90 -2.62 -2.70
CA GLY A 80 4.00 -3.81 -3.54
C GLY A 80 3.63 -5.13 -2.87
N PHE A 81 2.94 -5.10 -1.74
CA PHE A 81 2.36 -6.31 -1.16
C PHE A 81 1.15 -6.79 -1.99
N THR A 82 0.97 -8.09 -2.06
CA THR A 82 -0.25 -8.69 -2.59
C THR A 82 -1.40 -8.48 -1.61
N LEU A 83 -2.62 -8.50 -2.12
CA LEU A 83 -3.82 -8.43 -1.25
C LEU A 83 -3.87 -9.58 -0.25
N ARG A 84 -3.39 -10.75 -0.64
CA ARG A 84 -3.28 -11.92 0.24
C ARG A 84 -2.35 -11.67 1.42
N GLU A 85 -1.20 -11.08 1.17
CA GLU A 85 -0.23 -10.71 2.22
C GLU A 85 -0.81 -9.68 3.18
N VAL A 86 -1.45 -8.64 2.63
CA VAL A 86 -2.12 -7.61 3.44
C VAL A 86 -3.22 -8.24 4.31
N LYS A 87 -4.04 -9.12 3.74
CA LYS A 87 -5.09 -9.83 4.48
C LYS A 87 -4.49 -10.66 5.61
N GLN A 88 -3.43 -11.42 5.35
CA GLN A 88 -2.76 -12.23 6.36
C GLN A 88 -2.25 -11.38 7.53
N MET A 89 -1.65 -10.22 7.23
CA MET A 89 -1.18 -9.29 8.26
C MET A 89 -2.32 -8.71 9.10
N MET A 90 -3.44 -8.36 8.46
CA MET A 90 -4.61 -7.83 9.15
C MET A 90 -5.32 -8.89 10.00
N ASP A 91 -5.40 -10.12 9.52
CA ASP A 91 -6.08 -11.22 10.22
C ASP A 91 -5.33 -11.69 11.48
N LEU A 92 -4.06 -11.35 11.62
CA LEU A 92 -3.26 -11.64 12.82
C LEU A 92 -3.43 -10.60 13.94
N TYR A 93 -4.25 -9.58 13.73
CA TYR A 93 -4.52 -8.56 14.76
C TYR A 93 -5.14 -9.22 15.98
N ASP A 94 -4.44 -9.14 17.11
CA ASP A 94 -4.86 -9.69 18.40
C ASP A 94 -4.39 -8.77 19.52
N PRO A 95 -5.21 -7.80 19.94
CA PRO A 95 -4.85 -6.85 20.98
C PRO A 95 -4.58 -7.52 22.35
N ALA A 96 -5.17 -8.68 22.61
CA ALA A 96 -4.96 -9.41 23.87
C ALA A 96 -3.52 -9.93 24.00
N SER A 97 -2.86 -10.28 22.89
CA SER A 97 -1.46 -10.72 22.87
C SER A 97 -0.46 -9.58 22.59
N GLY A 98 -0.91 -8.32 22.57
CA GLY A 98 -0.07 -7.17 22.22
C GLY A 98 0.33 -7.13 20.75
N ASN A 99 -0.36 -7.86 19.89
CA ASN A 99 -0.12 -7.91 18.44
C ASN A 99 1.26 -8.44 18.05
N ALA A 100 1.97 -9.13 18.94
CA ALA A 100 3.34 -9.59 18.69
C ALA A 100 3.48 -10.44 17.42
N ARG A 101 2.53 -11.33 17.17
CA ARG A 101 2.53 -12.17 15.94
C ARG A 101 2.34 -11.32 14.69
N GLN A 102 1.43 -10.38 14.71
CA GLN A 102 1.19 -9.44 13.61
C GLN A 102 2.45 -8.63 13.32
N LEU A 103 3.04 -8.03 14.35
CA LEU A 103 4.24 -7.19 14.21
C LEU A 103 5.43 -7.98 13.63
N ARG A 104 5.65 -9.21 14.08
CA ARG A 104 6.71 -10.07 13.52
C ARG A 104 6.49 -10.34 12.04
N MET A 105 5.26 -10.64 11.63
CA MET A 105 4.94 -10.86 10.20
C MET A 105 5.11 -9.58 9.38
N VAL A 106 4.68 -8.44 9.90
CA VAL A 106 4.87 -7.14 9.25
C VAL A 106 6.36 -6.85 9.05
N ILE A 107 7.17 -7.05 10.07
CA ILE A 107 8.63 -6.86 9.99
C ILE A 107 9.23 -7.78 8.92
N GLU A 108 9.01 -9.07 9.03
CA GLU A 108 9.57 -10.06 8.11
C GLU A 108 9.21 -9.77 6.64
N LYS A 109 7.92 -9.55 6.36
CA LYS A 109 7.48 -9.27 5.00
C LYS A 109 7.97 -7.92 4.48
N SER A 110 8.02 -6.91 5.35
CA SER A 110 8.48 -5.57 4.98
C SER A 110 9.99 -5.56 4.70
N GLU A 111 10.78 -6.26 5.48
CA GLU A 111 12.24 -6.39 5.23
C GLU A 111 12.53 -7.09 3.90
N ARG A 112 11.80 -8.17 3.60
CA ARG A 112 11.91 -8.84 2.30
C ARG A 112 11.54 -7.91 1.14
N GLN A 113 10.44 -7.19 1.27
CA GLN A 113 9.98 -6.27 0.24
C GLN A 113 10.94 -5.08 0.09
N LEU A 114 11.46 -4.56 1.19
CA LEU A 114 12.46 -3.50 1.17
C LEU A 114 13.71 -3.92 0.40
N SER A 115 14.25 -5.12 0.68
CA SER A 115 15.41 -5.67 -0.04
C SER A 115 15.13 -5.81 -1.53
N ARG A 116 13.95 -6.28 -1.90
CA ARG A 116 13.53 -6.41 -3.30
C ARG A 116 13.46 -5.06 -4.01
N LEU A 117 12.87 -4.06 -3.36
CA LEU A 117 12.77 -2.71 -3.92
C LEU A 117 14.13 -2.04 -4.06
N GLN A 118 15.03 -2.24 -3.10
CA GLN A 118 16.40 -1.72 -3.17
C GLN A 118 17.15 -2.33 -4.36
N LYS A 119 17.01 -3.63 -4.57
CA LYS A 119 17.60 -4.32 -5.73
C LYS A 119 17.04 -3.80 -7.04
N GLN A 120 15.72 -3.63 -7.13
CA GLN A 120 15.07 -3.06 -8.32
C GLN A 120 15.57 -1.63 -8.60
N ARG A 121 15.76 -0.82 -7.56
CA ARG A 121 16.31 0.52 -7.69
C ARG A 121 17.73 0.50 -8.26
N GLU A 122 18.58 -0.39 -7.78
CA GLU A 122 19.95 -0.55 -8.31
C GLU A 122 19.95 -0.98 -9.78
N GLU A 123 19.07 -1.90 -10.14
CA GLU A 123 18.90 -2.35 -11.53
C GLU A 123 18.41 -1.21 -12.43
N LEU A 124 17.47 -0.38 -11.95
CA LEU A 124 17.00 0.80 -12.69
C LEU A 124 18.10 1.84 -12.85
N ASP A 125 18.85 2.13 -11.80
CA ASP A 125 19.98 3.07 -11.84
C ASP A 125 21.02 2.63 -12.87
N SER A 126 21.35 1.34 -12.90
CA SER A 126 22.25 0.75 -13.89
C SER A 126 21.72 0.89 -15.33
N ALA A 127 20.44 0.63 -15.53
CA ALA A 127 19.81 0.78 -16.85
C ALA A 127 19.79 2.24 -17.32
N ILE A 128 19.52 3.16 -16.43
CA ILE A 128 19.56 4.61 -16.71
C ILE A 128 20.96 5.04 -17.13
N ASP A 129 21.99 4.60 -16.40
CA ASP A 129 23.38 4.93 -16.71
C ASP A 129 23.79 4.36 -18.06
N ALA A 130 23.39 3.14 -18.37
CA ALA A 130 23.64 2.51 -19.67
C ALA A 130 22.98 3.31 -20.82
N LEU A 131 21.74 3.75 -20.64
CA LEU A 131 21.04 4.57 -21.63
C LEU A 131 21.70 5.94 -21.81
N LYS A 132 22.11 6.59 -20.74
CA LYS A 132 22.86 7.85 -20.82
C LYS A 132 24.13 7.68 -21.64
N GLY A 133 24.88 6.59 -21.42
CA GLY A 133 26.07 6.27 -22.20
C GLY A 133 25.78 6.07 -23.71
N LEU A 134 24.69 5.38 -24.03
CA LEU A 134 24.24 5.20 -25.41
C LEU A 134 23.89 6.54 -26.08
N VAL A 135 23.17 7.40 -25.38
CA VAL A 135 22.79 8.72 -25.87
C VAL A 135 24.03 9.59 -26.13
N GLU A 136 24.96 9.63 -25.18
CA GLU A 136 26.22 10.39 -25.31
C GLU A 136 27.05 9.87 -26.47
N GLY A 137 27.23 8.57 -26.60
CA GLY A 137 27.94 7.95 -27.71
C GLY A 137 27.33 8.27 -29.06
N ALA A 138 26.00 8.16 -29.18
CA ALA A 138 25.28 8.46 -30.41
C ALA A 138 25.39 9.96 -30.76
N ARG A 139 25.28 10.84 -29.82
CA ARG A 139 25.45 12.29 -29.99
C ARG A 139 26.86 12.62 -30.47
N GLY A 140 27.87 11.99 -29.88
CA GLY A 140 29.26 12.14 -30.29
C GLY A 140 29.49 11.71 -31.74
N GLN A 141 28.97 10.54 -32.12
CA GLN A 141 29.05 10.06 -33.49
C GLN A 141 28.30 10.96 -34.49
N LEU A 142 27.12 11.41 -34.12
CA LEU A 142 26.33 12.34 -34.95
C LEU A 142 27.07 13.68 -35.14
N GLY A 143 27.67 14.20 -34.07
CA GLY A 143 28.49 15.40 -34.11
C GLY A 143 29.69 15.25 -35.05
N ASN A 144 30.38 14.11 -35.02
CA ASN A 144 31.51 13.81 -35.90
C ASN A 144 31.07 13.71 -37.37
N LEU A 145 29.89 13.13 -37.65
CA LEU A 145 29.34 13.08 -39.00
C LEU A 145 29.00 14.47 -39.55
N LYS A 146 28.55 15.40 -38.72
CA LYS A 146 28.27 16.79 -39.11
C LYS A 146 29.53 17.61 -39.29
N ALA A 147 30.62 17.27 -38.60
CA ALA A 147 31.92 17.92 -38.72
C ALA A 147 32.73 17.46 -39.95
N ALA A 148 32.41 16.31 -40.52
CA ALA A 148 32.99 15.79 -41.74
C ALA A 148 32.20 16.36 -42.92
#